data_6ba8acd808e5dd4bd9205faa6dc7eee8
#
_entry.id   6ba8acd808e5dd4bd9205faa6dc7eee8
#
_cell.length_a   1.000
_cell.length_b   1.000
_cell.length_c   1.000
_cell.angle_alpha   90.00
_cell.angle_beta   90.00
_cell.angle_gamma   90.00
#
_symmetry.space_group_name_H-M   'P 1'
#
loop_
_entity.id
_entity.type
_entity.pdbx_description
1 polymer ?
#
loop_
_entity_poly.entity_id
_entity_poly.type
_entity_poly.pdbx_seq_one_letter_code
_entity_poly.pdbx_strand_id
1 'polypeptide(L)'
;MHHTKEMPAQPLRRAGLRSVSLVLSMVVLAVLLVVLWGQDQKNVLATTDETIDFLKEQVVRYDNYVTNDKTKSLIRLLDKTAELSRCLGLSGTADQDIFDDYVYNQRLTGAVVVDESLRPIQQSSADGDTYTYWYDMLHSQNVTSIITYPAKSYMTRVERDGESYDVAVVARTGAKGLVLAYYERHEIVTGSGEITMDSLFTGYNFKMDGVVMVTDGTQIIASNQQDLIGQTVSECLQFLDSDTKTLKNGLLCAKVGGRSWYGGKAQAKGNFLYAFFPSNEVYATFRTVLGYGLAALAMMWLISTLIRYRIEQGDLRQIQKQLRTIQAISSVYTAVVLLDIRSNTWELIQA
;
A
#
# COMPACT_ATOMS: atom_id res chain seq x y z
N MET A 1 73.52 -2.39 -44.61
CA MET A 1 72.42 -1.61 -44.00
C MET A 1 71.16 -2.41 -44.18
N HIS A 2 70.76 -3.11 -43.11
CA HIS A 2 69.53 -3.90 -43.09
C HIS A 2 68.34 -2.97 -42.78
N HIS A 3 67.49 -2.67 -43.75
CA HIS A 3 66.17 -2.12 -43.53
C HIS A 3 65.22 -3.28 -43.23
N THR A 4 64.94 -3.55 -41.95
CA THR A 4 63.83 -4.36 -41.52
C THR A 4 62.54 -3.59 -41.78
N LYS A 5 61.83 -3.96 -42.83
CA LYS A 5 60.48 -3.45 -43.14
C LYS A 5 59.49 -4.19 -42.23
N GLU A 6 58.99 -3.46 -41.25
CA GLU A 6 57.91 -3.99 -40.36
C GLU A 6 56.73 -4.50 -41.21
N MET A 7 56.42 -5.76 -40.99
CA MET A 7 55.23 -6.37 -41.61
C MET A 7 53.96 -5.79 -41.00
N PRO A 8 52.93 -5.50 -41.81
CA PRO A 8 51.65 -5.05 -41.26
C PRO A 8 51.06 -6.14 -40.37
N ALA A 9 50.81 -5.77 -39.12
CA ALA A 9 50.21 -6.65 -38.11
C ALA A 9 48.90 -7.24 -38.60
N GLN A 10 48.77 -8.53 -38.47
CA GLN A 10 47.72 -9.41 -38.98
C GLN A 10 46.28 -8.95 -38.64
N PRO A 11 45.32 -9.03 -39.57
CA PRO A 11 43.92 -8.66 -39.36
C PRO A 11 43.21 -9.52 -38.26
N LEU A 12 43.72 -10.72 -37.97
CA LEU A 12 43.22 -11.62 -36.92
C LEU A 12 43.29 -11.04 -35.50
N ARG A 13 44.26 -10.17 -35.19
CA ARG A 13 44.34 -9.53 -33.85
C ARG A 13 43.27 -8.47 -33.62
N ARG A 14 42.76 -7.82 -34.63
CA ARG A 14 41.71 -6.76 -34.53
C ARG A 14 40.31 -7.33 -34.41
N ALA A 15 40.01 -8.54 -34.93
CA ALA A 15 38.76 -9.22 -34.76
C ALA A 15 38.57 -9.72 -33.32
N GLY A 16 39.63 -10.22 -32.69
CA GLY A 16 39.61 -10.67 -31.30
C GLY A 16 39.37 -9.55 -30.28
N LEU A 17 39.95 -8.36 -30.47
CA LEU A 17 39.78 -7.24 -29.55
C LEU A 17 38.30 -6.72 -29.52
N ARG A 18 37.55 -6.82 -30.62
CA ARG A 18 36.16 -6.35 -30.71
C ARG A 18 35.17 -7.33 -30.10
N SER A 19 35.37 -8.63 -30.26
CA SER A 19 34.57 -9.64 -29.55
C SER A 19 34.77 -9.55 -28.04
N VAL A 20 35.96 -9.26 -27.58
CA VAL A 20 36.27 -9.02 -26.17
C VAL A 20 35.53 -7.77 -25.64
N SER A 21 35.49 -6.68 -26.40
CA SER A 21 34.74 -5.48 -25.98
C SER A 21 33.23 -5.71 -25.84
N LEU A 22 32.61 -6.45 -26.77
CA LEU A 22 31.19 -6.80 -26.70
C LEU A 22 30.91 -7.72 -25.52
N VAL A 23 31.74 -8.73 -25.28
CA VAL A 23 31.61 -9.63 -24.14
C VAL A 23 31.76 -8.84 -22.83
N LEU A 24 32.75 -7.96 -22.75
CA LEU A 24 32.95 -7.12 -21.57
C LEU A 24 31.73 -6.21 -21.30
N SER A 25 31.15 -5.61 -22.34
CA SER A 25 29.95 -4.78 -22.20
C SER A 25 28.73 -5.60 -21.74
N MET A 26 28.57 -6.83 -22.23
CA MET A 26 27.54 -7.76 -21.75
C MET A 26 27.73 -8.12 -20.27
N VAL A 27 28.96 -8.40 -19.86
CA VAL A 27 29.27 -8.71 -18.46
C VAL A 27 28.97 -7.53 -17.56
N VAL A 28 29.38 -6.31 -17.96
CA VAL A 28 29.10 -5.09 -17.20
C VAL A 28 27.60 -4.85 -17.10
N LEU A 29 26.85 -5.02 -18.19
CA LEU A 29 25.38 -4.91 -18.14
C LEU A 29 24.76 -5.96 -17.23
N ALA A 30 25.21 -7.21 -17.29
CA ALA A 30 24.69 -8.28 -16.42
C ALA A 30 24.94 -8.00 -14.94
N VAL A 31 26.15 -7.53 -14.59
CA VAL A 31 26.47 -7.15 -13.20
C VAL A 31 25.58 -5.98 -12.73
N LEU A 32 25.40 -4.96 -13.57
CA LEU A 32 24.54 -3.81 -13.27
C LEU A 32 23.08 -4.24 -13.05
N LEU A 33 22.56 -5.13 -13.88
CA LEU A 33 21.20 -5.66 -13.74
C LEU A 33 21.02 -6.47 -12.44
N VAL A 34 22.02 -7.26 -12.03
CA VAL A 34 21.96 -8.00 -10.76
C VAL A 34 21.93 -7.03 -9.57
N VAL A 35 22.74 -5.97 -9.61
CA VAL A 35 22.77 -4.94 -8.56
C VAL A 35 21.42 -4.20 -8.50
N LEU A 36 20.86 -3.79 -9.64
CA LEU A 36 19.58 -3.10 -9.70
C LEU A 36 18.44 -3.99 -9.21
N TRP A 37 18.41 -5.26 -9.61
CA TRP A 37 17.42 -6.21 -9.12
C TRP A 37 17.45 -6.34 -7.60
N GLY A 38 18.66 -6.43 -7.00
CA GLY A 38 18.81 -6.44 -5.54
C GLY A 38 18.38 -5.14 -4.88
N GLN A 39 18.60 -4.00 -5.55
CA GLN A 39 18.16 -2.70 -5.06
C GLN A 39 16.65 -2.52 -5.13
N ASP A 40 16.01 -2.92 -6.23
CA ASP A 40 14.55 -2.88 -6.37
C ASP A 40 13.87 -3.75 -5.30
N GLN A 41 14.43 -4.92 -4.96
CA GLN A 41 13.92 -5.74 -3.86
C GLN A 41 14.04 -5.06 -2.48
N LYS A 42 15.12 -4.35 -2.22
CA LYS A 42 15.28 -3.58 -0.97
C LYS A 42 14.30 -2.40 -0.92
N ASN A 43 14.13 -1.73 -2.04
CA ASN A 43 13.21 -0.59 -2.13
C ASN A 43 11.77 -1.01 -1.89
N VAL A 44 11.31 -2.13 -2.46
CA VAL A 44 9.93 -2.60 -2.23
C VAL A 44 9.73 -3.05 -0.78
N LEU A 45 10.74 -3.67 -0.15
CA LEU A 45 10.66 -4.01 1.27
C LEU A 45 10.51 -2.73 2.12
N ALA A 46 11.38 -1.74 1.92
CA ALA A 46 11.33 -0.48 2.64
C ALA A 46 10.00 0.27 2.42
N THR A 47 9.51 0.30 1.17
CA THR A 47 8.21 0.93 0.85
C THR A 47 7.04 0.18 1.49
N THR A 48 7.11 -1.16 1.52
CA THR A 48 6.09 -2.00 2.18
C THR A 48 6.05 -1.73 3.68
N ASP A 49 7.22 -1.72 4.35
CA ASP A 49 7.33 -1.47 5.78
C ASP A 49 6.83 -0.06 6.13
N GLU A 50 7.26 0.95 5.37
CA GLU A 50 6.81 2.34 5.54
C GLU A 50 5.29 2.48 5.36
N THR A 51 4.74 1.83 4.33
CA THR A 51 3.29 1.85 4.08
C THR A 51 2.53 1.16 5.20
N ILE A 52 2.99 0.01 5.65
CA ILE A 52 2.37 -0.73 6.77
C ILE A 52 2.45 0.06 8.08
N ASP A 53 3.57 0.70 8.36
CA ASP A 53 3.73 1.51 9.57
C ASP A 53 2.85 2.77 9.52
N PHE A 54 2.73 3.41 8.36
CA PHE A 54 1.73 4.46 8.13
C PHE A 54 0.32 3.96 8.44
N LEU A 55 -0.09 2.81 7.88
CA LEU A 55 -1.41 2.24 8.13
C LEU A 55 -1.65 1.96 9.62
N LYS A 56 -0.68 1.38 10.32
CA LYS A 56 -0.77 1.15 11.77
C LYS A 56 -1.02 2.45 12.53
N GLU A 57 -0.26 3.49 12.19
CA GLU A 57 -0.41 4.81 12.83
C GLU A 57 -1.82 5.38 12.57
N GLN A 58 -2.32 5.31 11.33
CA GLN A 58 -3.64 5.82 11.00
C GLN A 58 -4.74 5.03 11.72
N VAL A 59 -4.68 3.70 11.74
CA VAL A 59 -5.65 2.86 12.46
C VAL A 59 -5.65 3.18 13.97
N VAL A 60 -4.48 3.38 14.56
CA VAL A 60 -4.39 3.78 15.98
C VAL A 60 -4.97 5.18 16.21
N ARG A 61 -4.73 6.13 15.30
CA ARG A 61 -5.32 7.48 15.38
C ARG A 61 -6.84 7.44 15.30
N TYR A 62 -7.36 6.64 14.37
CA TYR A 62 -8.81 6.46 14.20
C TYR A 62 -9.44 5.83 15.45
N ASP A 63 -8.87 4.73 15.96
CA ASP A 63 -9.33 4.07 17.17
C ASP A 63 -9.34 5.03 18.38
N ASN A 64 -8.28 5.83 18.52
CA ASN A 64 -8.21 6.86 19.56
C ASN A 64 -9.28 7.94 19.38
N TYR A 65 -9.56 8.36 18.13
CA TYR A 65 -10.60 9.34 17.83
C TYR A 65 -11.98 8.81 18.21
N VAL A 66 -12.32 7.60 17.75
CA VAL A 66 -13.60 6.94 18.04
C VAL A 66 -13.78 6.73 19.56
N THR A 67 -12.73 6.24 20.23
CA THR A 67 -12.75 6.02 21.69
C THR A 67 -12.92 7.33 22.44
N ASN A 68 -12.25 8.39 22.02
CA ASN A 68 -12.33 9.70 22.66
C ASN A 68 -13.72 10.33 22.44
N ASP A 69 -14.29 10.23 21.22
CA ASP A 69 -15.63 10.69 20.94
C ASP A 69 -16.67 9.93 21.78
N LYS A 70 -16.58 8.60 21.83
CA LYS A 70 -17.41 7.75 22.68
C LYS A 70 -17.33 8.18 24.14
N THR A 71 -16.12 8.38 24.66
CA THR A 71 -15.90 8.76 26.06
C THR A 71 -16.49 10.14 26.36
N LYS A 72 -16.27 11.14 25.50
CA LYS A 72 -16.83 12.49 25.68
C LYS A 72 -18.36 12.47 25.64
N SER A 73 -18.95 11.69 24.76
CA SER A 73 -20.39 11.53 24.64
C SER A 73 -20.99 10.94 25.91
N LEU A 74 -20.42 9.84 26.41
CA LEU A 74 -20.88 9.17 27.63
C LEU A 74 -20.72 10.06 28.87
N ILE A 75 -19.62 10.80 29.02
CA ILE A 75 -19.42 11.74 30.13
C ILE A 75 -20.46 12.84 30.08
N ARG A 76 -20.72 13.45 28.92
CA ARG A 76 -21.76 14.49 28.80
C ARG A 76 -23.15 13.97 29.18
N LEU A 77 -23.47 12.74 28.75
CA LEU A 77 -24.73 12.11 29.11
C LEU A 77 -24.81 11.84 30.60
N LEU A 78 -23.72 11.36 31.22
CA LEU A 78 -23.64 11.15 32.67
C LEU A 78 -23.88 12.44 33.45
N ASP A 79 -23.24 13.54 33.02
CA ASP A 79 -23.43 14.87 33.67
C ASP A 79 -24.89 15.33 33.54
N LYS A 80 -25.52 15.20 32.41
CA LYS A 80 -26.96 15.52 32.21
C LYS A 80 -27.86 14.64 33.10
N THR A 81 -27.56 13.33 33.16
CA THR A 81 -28.35 12.40 34.00
C THR A 81 -28.20 12.75 35.48
N ALA A 82 -27.01 13.11 35.92
CA ALA A 82 -26.78 13.55 37.30
C ALA A 82 -27.45 14.91 37.61
N GLU A 83 -27.48 15.80 36.65
CA GLU A 83 -28.20 17.09 36.78
C GLU A 83 -29.71 16.84 36.85
N LEU A 84 -30.28 16.00 35.98
CA LEU A 84 -31.69 15.59 36.05
C LEU A 84 -32.03 15.03 37.41
N SER A 85 -31.22 14.10 37.95
CA SER A 85 -31.41 13.53 39.28
C SER A 85 -31.43 14.62 40.39
N ARG A 86 -30.55 15.64 40.26
CA ARG A 86 -30.51 16.77 41.22
C ARG A 86 -31.76 17.66 41.11
N CYS A 87 -32.17 17.99 39.87
CA CYS A 87 -33.37 18.79 39.65
C CYS A 87 -34.61 18.13 40.27
N LEU A 88 -34.79 16.84 40.08
CA LEU A 88 -35.88 16.07 40.65
C LEU A 88 -35.81 15.97 42.20
N GLY A 89 -34.61 15.94 42.75
CA GLY A 89 -34.43 15.94 44.22
C GLY A 89 -34.76 17.27 44.88
N LEU A 90 -34.61 18.39 44.17
CA LEU A 90 -34.87 19.74 44.67
C LEU A 90 -36.37 20.13 44.61
N SER A 91 -37.10 19.64 43.63
CA SER A 91 -38.51 20.00 43.42
C SER A 91 -39.49 19.30 44.34
N GLY A 92 -39.05 18.30 45.12
CA GLY A 92 -39.86 17.66 46.20
C GLY A 92 -41.06 16.84 45.70
N THR A 93 -41.64 17.16 44.59
CA THR A 93 -42.65 16.41 43.80
C THR A 93 -42.17 16.33 42.38
N ALA A 94 -42.16 15.14 41.85
CA ALA A 94 -41.81 14.92 40.48
C ALA A 94 -42.92 15.45 39.57
N ASP A 95 -42.79 16.69 39.12
CA ASP A 95 -43.65 17.27 38.08
C ASP A 95 -43.26 16.67 36.75
N GLN A 96 -44.22 15.97 36.11
CA GLN A 96 -43.98 15.31 34.82
C GLN A 96 -43.61 16.34 33.77
N ASP A 97 -44.20 17.53 33.77
CA ASP A 97 -43.93 18.57 32.79
C ASP A 97 -42.47 19.05 32.90
N ILE A 98 -41.93 19.21 34.10
CA ILE A 98 -40.52 19.59 34.34
C ILE A 98 -39.60 18.48 33.84
N PHE A 99 -39.97 17.21 34.03
CA PHE A 99 -39.20 16.09 33.57
C PHE A 99 -39.15 16.02 32.03
N ASP A 100 -40.31 16.16 31.38
CA ASP A 100 -40.46 16.15 29.91
C ASP A 100 -39.73 17.34 29.30
N ASP A 101 -39.86 18.56 29.88
CA ASP A 101 -39.13 19.74 29.47
C ASP A 101 -37.60 19.56 29.54
N TYR A 102 -37.11 18.92 30.61
CA TYR A 102 -35.70 18.65 30.75
C TYR A 102 -35.20 17.69 29.65
N VAL A 103 -35.89 16.55 29.45
CA VAL A 103 -35.55 15.56 28.42
C VAL A 103 -35.50 16.24 27.04
N TYR A 104 -36.51 17.02 26.72
CA TYR A 104 -36.59 17.75 25.45
C TYR A 104 -35.47 18.78 25.30
N ASN A 105 -35.26 19.67 26.29
CA ASN A 105 -34.28 20.74 26.23
C ASN A 105 -32.85 20.23 26.20
N GLN A 106 -32.58 19.10 26.86
CA GLN A 106 -31.27 18.45 26.84
C GLN A 106 -31.06 17.54 25.64
N ARG A 107 -32.07 17.43 24.76
CA ARG A 107 -32.04 16.59 23.56
C ARG A 107 -31.72 15.13 23.88
N LEU A 108 -32.30 14.63 24.97
CA LEU A 108 -32.29 13.20 25.30
C LEU A 108 -33.34 12.48 24.47
N THR A 109 -33.08 11.25 24.04
CA THR A 109 -34.12 10.42 23.40
C THR A 109 -35.12 9.96 24.42
N GLY A 110 -34.67 9.74 25.67
CA GLY A 110 -35.57 9.46 26.78
C GLY A 110 -34.87 9.34 28.12
N ALA A 111 -35.68 9.29 29.15
CA ALA A 111 -35.23 9.04 30.51
C ALA A 111 -36.30 8.30 31.31
N VAL A 112 -35.89 7.59 32.35
CA VAL A 112 -36.77 6.92 33.30
C VAL A 112 -36.23 7.05 34.73
N VAL A 113 -37.11 7.31 35.64
CA VAL A 113 -36.86 7.32 37.12
C VAL A 113 -37.53 6.12 37.74
N VAL A 114 -36.79 5.35 38.51
CA VAL A 114 -37.32 4.18 39.23
C VAL A 114 -37.07 4.30 40.72
N ASP A 115 -37.93 3.65 41.49
CA ASP A 115 -37.80 3.54 42.95
C ASP A 115 -36.78 2.48 43.40
N GLU A 116 -36.65 2.27 44.71
CA GLU A 116 -35.74 1.25 45.29
C GLU A 116 -36.09 -0.17 44.83
N SER A 117 -37.35 -0.42 44.49
CA SER A 117 -37.85 -1.71 43.97
C SER A 117 -37.77 -1.82 42.45
N LEU A 118 -37.11 -0.84 41.78
CA LEU A 118 -37.00 -0.73 40.35
C LEU A 118 -38.35 -0.53 39.63
N ARG A 119 -39.38 -0.03 40.31
CA ARG A 119 -40.66 0.32 39.66
C ARG A 119 -40.57 1.73 39.05
N PRO A 120 -41.12 1.92 37.86
CA PRO A 120 -41.08 3.23 37.21
C PRO A 120 -41.92 4.25 38.01
N ILE A 121 -41.37 5.43 38.26
CA ILE A 121 -42.05 6.56 38.89
C ILE A 121 -42.41 7.58 37.84
N GLN A 122 -41.46 7.88 36.96
CA GLN A 122 -41.65 8.79 35.82
C GLN A 122 -40.86 8.27 34.63
N GLN A 123 -41.34 8.53 33.45
CA GLN A 123 -40.62 8.27 32.20
C GLN A 123 -41.01 9.30 31.15
N SER A 124 -40.07 9.59 30.27
CA SER A 124 -40.23 10.46 29.12
C SER A 124 -39.48 9.85 27.95
N SER A 125 -40.11 9.79 26.82
CA SER A 125 -39.51 9.32 25.56
C SER A 125 -40.32 9.82 24.38
N ALA A 126 -39.65 10.12 23.28
CA ALA A 126 -40.32 10.39 22.01
C ALA A 126 -40.96 9.12 21.40
N ASP A 127 -40.46 7.93 21.70
CA ASP A 127 -40.73 6.70 20.97
C ASP A 127 -41.46 5.60 21.76
N GLY A 128 -41.92 5.88 22.99
CA GLY A 128 -42.73 4.94 23.75
C GLY A 128 -42.27 4.62 25.19
N ASP A 129 -42.46 3.37 25.64
CA ASP A 129 -42.19 2.98 27.02
C ASP A 129 -40.68 2.72 27.28
N THR A 130 -40.01 3.75 27.78
CA THR A 130 -38.61 3.73 28.16
C THR A 130 -38.28 2.65 29.20
N TYR A 131 -39.16 2.43 30.17
CA TYR A 131 -38.91 1.47 31.24
C TYR A 131 -38.85 0.03 30.68
N THR A 132 -39.81 -0.35 29.87
CA THR A 132 -39.84 -1.69 29.26
C THR A 132 -38.64 -1.86 28.31
N TYR A 133 -38.28 -0.82 27.57
CA TYR A 133 -37.14 -0.87 26.66
C TYR A 133 -35.80 -1.13 27.39
N TRP A 134 -35.59 -0.50 28.56
CA TRP A 134 -34.35 -0.66 29.33
C TRP A 134 -34.45 -1.58 30.53
N TYR A 135 -35.50 -2.43 30.60
CA TYR A 135 -35.77 -3.30 31.74
C TYR A 135 -34.58 -4.16 32.15
N ASP A 136 -33.96 -4.87 31.20
CA ASP A 136 -32.84 -5.79 31.48
C ASP A 136 -31.62 -5.04 31.99
N MET A 137 -31.36 -3.85 31.48
CA MET A 137 -30.29 -3.02 31.95
C MET A 137 -30.52 -2.51 33.38
N LEU A 138 -31.71 -2.03 33.67
CA LEU A 138 -32.07 -1.57 35.02
C LEU A 138 -31.96 -2.68 36.08
N HIS A 139 -32.22 -3.94 35.69
CA HIS A 139 -32.14 -5.13 36.57
C HIS A 139 -30.74 -5.77 36.55
N SER A 140 -29.80 -5.24 35.79
CA SER A 140 -28.41 -5.74 35.79
C SER A 140 -27.71 -5.49 37.12
N GLN A 141 -26.81 -6.39 37.52
CA GLN A 141 -26.05 -6.28 38.77
C GLN A 141 -25.22 -4.99 38.86
N ASN A 142 -24.66 -4.53 37.74
CA ASN A 142 -23.88 -3.31 37.69
C ASN A 142 -24.71 -2.07 38.03
N VAL A 143 -25.93 -2.01 37.50
CA VAL A 143 -26.86 -0.90 37.69
C VAL A 143 -27.55 -0.94 39.09
N THR A 144 -28.03 -2.10 39.50
CA THR A 144 -28.67 -2.25 40.83
C THR A 144 -27.72 -1.97 41.99
N SER A 145 -26.42 -2.22 41.79
CA SER A 145 -25.42 -1.88 42.83
C SER A 145 -25.37 -0.38 43.14
N ILE A 146 -25.83 0.51 42.27
CA ILE A 146 -25.88 1.96 42.43
C ILE A 146 -26.88 2.34 43.56
N ILE A 147 -27.97 1.59 43.74
CA ILE A 147 -28.93 1.83 44.81
C ILE A 147 -28.26 1.69 46.18
N THR A 148 -27.40 0.68 46.32
CA THR A 148 -26.65 0.42 47.57
C THR A 148 -25.46 1.37 47.73
N TYR A 149 -24.84 1.76 46.61
CA TYR A 149 -23.66 2.65 46.59
C TYR A 149 -23.93 3.87 45.70
N PRO A 150 -24.64 4.91 46.22
CA PRO A 150 -25.09 6.05 45.42
C PRO A 150 -23.97 6.91 44.80
N ALA A 151 -22.74 6.77 45.27
CA ALA A 151 -21.58 7.44 44.69
C ALA A 151 -21.12 6.79 43.35
N LYS A 152 -21.63 5.59 43.05
CA LYS A 152 -21.36 4.93 41.76
C LYS A 152 -22.27 5.48 40.67
N SER A 153 -21.80 5.39 39.45
CA SER A 153 -22.57 5.62 38.24
C SER A 153 -22.26 4.56 37.24
N TYR A 154 -23.12 4.37 36.28
CA TYR A 154 -22.92 3.47 35.19
C TYR A 154 -23.16 4.19 33.85
N MET A 155 -22.27 3.99 32.89
CA MET A 155 -22.44 4.51 31.55
C MET A 155 -21.90 3.53 30.53
N THR A 156 -22.60 3.38 29.43
CA THR A 156 -22.20 2.45 28.37
C THR A 156 -22.81 2.86 27.04
N ARG A 157 -22.15 2.43 25.93
CA ARG A 157 -22.75 2.42 24.60
C ARG A 157 -23.22 1.02 24.30
N VAL A 158 -24.46 0.89 23.85
CA VAL A 158 -25.13 -0.37 23.51
C VAL A 158 -25.66 -0.28 22.09
N GLU A 159 -25.49 -1.34 21.33
CA GLU A 159 -26.16 -1.53 20.05
C GLU A 159 -27.41 -2.37 20.29
N ARG A 160 -28.56 -1.89 19.85
CA ARG A 160 -29.84 -2.53 19.99
C ARG A 160 -30.74 -2.20 18.81
N ASP A 161 -31.38 -3.20 18.24
CA ASP A 161 -32.30 -3.08 17.10
C ASP A 161 -31.69 -2.41 15.86
N GLY A 162 -30.35 -2.49 15.71
CA GLY A 162 -29.59 -1.87 14.61
C GLY A 162 -29.17 -0.41 14.88
N GLU A 163 -29.58 0.15 16.03
CA GLU A 163 -29.23 1.51 16.43
C GLU A 163 -28.25 1.51 17.61
N SER A 164 -27.46 2.58 17.72
CA SER A 164 -26.46 2.75 18.78
C SER A 164 -26.99 3.73 19.82
N TYR A 165 -26.98 3.32 21.07
CA TYR A 165 -27.46 4.12 22.21
C TYR A 165 -26.36 4.38 23.22
N ASP A 166 -26.16 5.65 23.61
CA ASP A 166 -25.43 6.00 24.80
C ASP A 166 -26.40 6.01 25.97
N VAL A 167 -26.06 5.31 27.05
CA VAL A 167 -26.90 5.17 28.25
C VAL A 167 -26.09 5.54 29.48
N ALA A 168 -26.71 6.30 30.39
CA ALA A 168 -26.13 6.61 31.68
C ALA A 168 -27.15 6.37 32.80
N VAL A 169 -26.67 5.87 33.94
CA VAL A 169 -27.47 5.60 35.11
C VAL A 169 -26.79 6.16 36.39
N VAL A 170 -27.54 6.88 37.16
CA VAL A 170 -27.09 7.43 38.45
C VAL A 170 -28.09 7.15 39.58
N ALA A 171 -27.66 7.26 40.82
CA ALA A 171 -28.57 7.21 41.94
C ALA A 171 -29.54 8.40 41.93
N ARG A 172 -30.73 8.22 42.36
CA ARG A 172 -31.72 9.28 42.57
C ARG A 172 -31.31 10.16 43.76
N THR A 173 -31.34 11.48 43.57
CA THR A 173 -31.05 12.45 44.62
C THR A 173 -32.27 12.63 45.51
N GLY A 174 -32.06 12.65 46.82
CA GLY A 174 -33.13 12.89 47.82
C GLY A 174 -34.04 11.70 48.10
N ALA A 175 -33.95 10.61 47.40
CA ALA A 175 -34.69 9.36 47.61
C ALA A 175 -33.89 8.16 47.10
N LYS A 176 -34.24 6.95 47.54
CA LYS A 176 -33.65 5.74 46.97
C LYS A 176 -34.24 5.44 45.60
N GLY A 177 -33.42 4.97 44.70
CA GLY A 177 -33.79 4.62 43.35
C GLY A 177 -32.75 5.03 42.34
N LEU A 178 -33.10 4.96 41.05
CA LEU A 178 -32.21 5.24 39.94
C LEU A 178 -32.84 6.24 38.96
N VAL A 179 -31.97 6.98 38.28
CA VAL A 179 -32.32 7.75 37.08
C VAL A 179 -31.48 7.22 35.94
N LEU A 180 -32.14 6.75 34.89
CA LEU A 180 -31.54 6.35 33.63
C LEU A 180 -31.89 7.38 32.56
N ALA A 181 -30.91 7.85 31.83
CA ALA A 181 -31.12 8.64 30.64
C ALA A 181 -30.32 8.05 29.46
N TYR A 182 -30.86 8.23 28.28
CA TYR A 182 -30.21 7.77 27.06
C TYR A 182 -30.46 8.70 25.90
N TYR A 183 -29.56 8.62 24.90
CA TYR A 183 -29.87 9.16 23.60
C TYR A 183 -29.40 8.20 22.51
N GLU A 184 -30.23 8.11 21.50
CA GLU A 184 -29.97 7.41 20.26
C GLU A 184 -28.93 8.19 19.44
N ARG A 185 -27.92 7.50 19.05
CA ARG A 185 -26.96 8.03 18.10
C ARG A 185 -27.41 7.65 16.71
N HIS A 186 -28.16 8.51 16.09
CA HIS A 186 -28.31 8.40 14.63
C HIS A 186 -26.91 8.42 14.05
N GLU A 187 -26.56 7.44 13.20
CA GLU A 187 -25.42 7.61 12.33
C GLU A 187 -25.61 8.97 11.68
N ILE A 188 -24.77 9.92 12.06
CA ILE A 188 -24.77 11.23 11.44
C ILE A 188 -24.44 10.94 9.99
N VAL A 189 -25.46 10.92 9.14
CA VAL A 189 -25.32 10.86 7.70
C VAL A 189 -24.42 12.04 7.36
N THR A 190 -23.20 11.72 7.15
CA THR A 190 -22.04 12.54 6.97
C THR A 190 -22.30 13.79 6.15
N GLY A 191 -22.48 14.88 6.85
CA GLY A 191 -22.21 16.20 6.32
C GLY A 191 -20.85 16.64 6.86
N SER A 192 -19.86 16.66 6.01
CA SER A 192 -18.58 17.37 6.14
C SER A 192 -17.97 17.43 7.57
N GLY A 193 -17.20 16.43 7.95
CA GLY A 193 -16.35 16.50 9.14
C GLY A 193 -16.13 15.20 9.92
N GLU A 194 -16.81 14.13 9.61
CA GLU A 194 -16.59 12.84 10.27
C GLU A 194 -15.32 12.19 9.71
N ILE A 195 -14.40 11.87 10.60
CA ILE A 195 -13.20 11.11 10.23
C ILE A 195 -13.64 9.66 10.05
N THR A 196 -13.80 9.24 8.80
CA THR A 196 -14.01 7.84 8.43
C THR A 196 -12.66 7.15 8.28
N MET A 197 -12.63 5.81 8.40
CA MET A 197 -11.40 5.05 8.15
C MET A 197 -10.88 5.33 6.74
N ASP A 198 -11.76 5.47 5.75
CA ASP A 198 -11.40 5.79 4.36
C ASP A 198 -10.75 7.18 4.23
N SER A 199 -11.19 8.17 5.01
CA SER A 199 -10.61 9.52 5.00
C SER A 199 -9.12 9.54 5.38
N LEU A 200 -8.63 8.50 6.05
CA LEU A 200 -7.22 8.36 6.45
C LEU A 200 -6.28 8.17 5.25
N PHE A 201 -6.79 7.72 4.12
CA PHE A 201 -6.03 7.59 2.87
C PHE A 201 -6.00 8.89 2.05
N THR A 202 -6.90 9.83 2.38
CA THR A 202 -7.02 11.09 1.63
C THR A 202 -5.76 11.94 1.78
N GLY A 203 -5.13 12.27 0.64
CA GLY A 203 -3.94 13.11 0.60
C GLY A 203 -2.61 12.39 0.86
N TYR A 204 -2.62 11.09 1.14
CA TYR A 204 -1.38 10.32 1.21
C TYR A 204 -0.93 9.90 -0.19
N ASN A 205 0.30 10.23 -0.54
CA ASN A 205 0.89 9.85 -1.82
C ASN A 205 1.75 8.59 -1.63
N PHE A 206 1.23 7.46 -2.07
CA PHE A 206 1.97 6.20 -2.05
C PHE A 206 3.13 6.24 -3.04
N LYS A 207 4.31 5.81 -2.60
CA LYS A 207 5.55 5.82 -3.42
C LYS A 207 5.50 4.89 -4.63
N MET A 208 4.64 3.88 -4.59
CA MET A 208 4.42 2.91 -5.67
C MET A 208 2.92 2.73 -5.86
N ASP A 209 2.50 2.60 -7.11
CA ASP A 209 1.12 2.22 -7.41
C ASP A 209 0.89 0.76 -6.99
N GLY A 210 -0.11 0.57 -6.17
CA GLY A 210 -0.42 -0.75 -5.61
C GLY A 210 -1.79 -0.80 -4.98
N VAL A 211 -2.07 -1.88 -4.27
CA VAL A 211 -3.29 -2.07 -3.50
C VAL A 211 -2.93 -2.00 -2.02
N VAL A 212 -3.52 -1.03 -1.34
CA VAL A 212 -3.37 -0.82 0.09
C VAL A 212 -4.77 -0.85 0.70
N MET A 213 -4.97 -1.69 1.72
CA MET A 213 -6.28 -1.87 2.32
C MET A 213 -6.21 -2.15 3.82
N VAL A 214 -7.27 -1.76 4.50
CA VAL A 214 -7.56 -2.08 5.90
C VAL A 214 -8.85 -2.87 5.96
N THR A 215 -8.86 -3.98 6.70
CA THR A 215 -10.03 -4.86 6.81
C THR A 215 -10.31 -5.19 8.27
N ASP A 216 -11.58 -5.47 8.60
CA ASP A 216 -11.99 -6.01 9.91
C ASP A 216 -11.88 -7.54 10.00
N GLY A 217 -11.40 -8.18 8.91
CA GLY A 217 -11.33 -9.64 8.76
C GLY A 217 -12.46 -10.22 7.91
N THR A 218 -13.54 -9.47 7.67
CA THR A 218 -14.69 -9.87 6.85
C THR A 218 -14.81 -8.98 5.62
N GLN A 219 -14.73 -7.66 5.80
CA GLN A 219 -14.90 -6.66 4.76
C GLN A 219 -13.72 -5.69 4.72
N ILE A 220 -13.52 -5.06 3.56
CA ILE A 220 -12.57 -3.99 3.37
C ILE A 220 -13.24 -2.69 3.84
N ILE A 221 -12.70 -2.10 4.91
CA ILE A 221 -13.23 -0.88 5.54
C ILE A 221 -12.56 0.39 5.03
N ALA A 222 -11.36 0.28 4.46
CA ALA A 222 -10.67 1.38 3.81
C ALA A 222 -9.68 0.89 2.78
N SER A 223 -9.50 1.62 1.69
CA SER A 223 -8.56 1.30 0.61
C SER A 223 -8.16 2.56 -0.15
N ASN A 224 -6.98 2.53 -0.77
CA ASN A 224 -6.58 3.52 -1.77
C ASN A 224 -7.34 3.34 -3.10
N GLN A 225 -8.08 2.26 -3.27
CA GLN A 225 -8.97 1.99 -4.40
C GLN A 225 -10.41 1.93 -3.87
N GLN A 226 -11.21 2.94 -4.17
CA GLN A 226 -12.58 3.11 -3.63
C GLN A 226 -13.53 1.98 -4.02
N ASP A 227 -13.31 1.35 -5.18
CA ASP A 227 -14.09 0.22 -5.66
C ASP A 227 -13.93 -1.06 -4.82
N LEU A 228 -12.89 -1.15 -3.99
CA LEU A 228 -12.67 -2.27 -3.09
C LEU A 228 -13.40 -2.13 -1.75
N ILE A 229 -13.79 -0.92 -1.35
CA ILE A 229 -14.40 -0.67 -0.05
C ILE A 229 -15.79 -1.35 0.03
N GLY A 230 -16.04 -2.06 1.12
CA GLY A 230 -17.26 -2.83 1.35
C GLY A 230 -17.27 -4.22 0.71
N GLN A 231 -16.26 -4.56 -0.12
CA GLN A 231 -16.15 -5.92 -0.66
C GLN A 231 -15.66 -6.89 0.41
N THR A 232 -16.00 -8.18 0.25
CA THR A 232 -15.53 -9.22 1.17
C THR A 232 -14.05 -9.50 0.94
N VAL A 233 -13.32 -9.66 2.03
CA VAL A 233 -11.88 -9.96 2.01
C VAL A 233 -11.58 -11.21 1.18
N SER A 234 -12.44 -12.23 1.25
CA SER A 234 -12.25 -13.49 0.51
C SER A 234 -12.35 -13.32 -1.01
N GLU A 235 -13.15 -12.39 -1.51
CA GLU A 235 -13.25 -12.11 -2.96
C GLU A 235 -12.05 -11.33 -3.46
N CYS A 236 -11.61 -10.32 -2.69
CA CYS A 236 -10.49 -9.48 -3.06
C CYS A 236 -9.13 -10.14 -2.84
N LEU A 237 -9.02 -10.99 -1.82
CA LEU A 237 -7.78 -11.62 -1.40
C LEU A 237 -7.66 -13.09 -1.85
N GLN A 238 -8.38 -13.52 -2.90
CA GLN A 238 -8.17 -14.84 -3.53
C GLN A 238 -6.69 -15.14 -3.80
N PHE A 239 -5.86 -14.11 -3.89
CA PHE A 239 -4.44 -14.23 -4.07
C PHE A 239 -3.63 -14.43 -2.78
N LEU A 240 -4.20 -14.25 -1.61
CA LEU A 240 -3.45 -14.45 -0.35
C LEU A 240 -3.54 -15.89 0.18
N ASP A 241 -4.57 -16.65 -0.20
CA ASP A 241 -4.82 -17.95 0.42
C ASP A 241 -4.13 -19.14 -0.27
N SER A 242 -3.88 -19.12 -1.58
CA SER A 242 -3.44 -20.33 -2.26
C SER A 242 -1.96 -20.38 -2.65
N ASP A 243 -1.31 -19.23 -2.92
CA ASP A 243 0.04 -19.20 -3.49
C ASP A 243 0.99 -18.14 -2.88
N THR A 244 0.68 -17.63 -1.68
CA THR A 244 1.53 -16.63 -1.04
C THR A 244 2.79 -17.29 -0.48
N LYS A 245 3.95 -16.94 -1.03
CA LYS A 245 5.26 -17.38 -0.57
C LYS A 245 5.95 -16.25 0.18
N THR A 246 6.45 -16.55 1.36
CA THR A 246 7.35 -15.63 2.05
C THR A 246 8.75 -15.74 1.46
N LEU A 247 9.26 -14.64 0.93
CA LEU A 247 10.62 -14.55 0.42
C LEU A 247 11.64 -14.51 1.58
N LYS A 248 12.93 -14.79 1.27
CA LYS A 248 14.01 -14.79 2.27
C LYS A 248 14.18 -13.44 3.00
N ASN A 249 13.76 -12.36 2.38
CA ASN A 249 13.77 -10.99 2.92
C ASN A 249 12.50 -10.62 3.72
N GLY A 250 11.56 -11.55 3.96
CA GLY A 250 10.34 -11.30 4.71
C GLY A 250 9.16 -10.78 3.88
N LEU A 251 9.38 -10.36 2.63
CA LEU A 251 8.30 -9.97 1.73
C LEU A 251 7.38 -11.14 1.38
N LEU A 252 6.10 -10.86 1.30
CA LEU A 252 5.12 -11.77 0.74
C LEU A 252 5.10 -11.62 -0.78
N CYS A 253 5.08 -12.75 -1.48
CA CYS A 253 4.89 -12.77 -2.93
C CYS A 253 3.64 -13.58 -3.25
N ALA A 254 2.68 -12.96 -3.92
CA ALA A 254 1.43 -13.57 -4.36
C ALA A 254 1.33 -13.52 -5.89
N LYS A 255 0.65 -14.48 -6.52
CA LYS A 255 0.37 -14.49 -7.97
C LYS A 255 -1.11 -14.32 -8.22
N VAL A 256 -1.47 -13.29 -8.97
CA VAL A 256 -2.85 -12.99 -9.36
C VAL A 256 -2.93 -12.69 -10.84
N GLY A 257 -3.81 -13.38 -11.55
CA GLY A 257 -4.02 -13.14 -12.98
C GLY A 257 -2.72 -13.24 -13.81
N GLY A 258 -1.80 -14.15 -13.42
CA GLY A 258 -0.50 -14.31 -14.08
C GLY A 258 0.54 -13.25 -13.73
N ARG A 259 0.22 -12.27 -12.88
CA ARG A 259 1.16 -11.23 -12.38
C ARG A 259 1.61 -11.55 -10.96
N SER A 260 2.88 -11.28 -10.66
CA SER A 260 3.41 -11.36 -9.31
C SER A 260 3.20 -10.03 -8.58
N TRP A 261 2.78 -10.14 -7.32
CA TRP A 261 2.58 -9.03 -6.41
C TRP A 261 3.51 -9.21 -5.20
N TYR A 262 4.11 -8.14 -4.75
CA TYR A 262 5.04 -8.14 -3.63
C TYR A 262 4.53 -7.18 -2.56
N GLY A 263 4.60 -7.59 -1.30
CA GLY A 263 4.07 -6.74 -0.26
C GLY A 263 4.17 -7.36 1.13
N GLY A 264 3.31 -6.89 2.03
CA GLY A 264 3.26 -7.33 3.41
C GLY A 264 1.86 -7.26 4.00
N LYS A 265 1.72 -7.88 5.17
CA LYS A 265 0.53 -7.82 6.01
C LYS A 265 0.92 -7.54 7.46
N ALA A 266 0.05 -6.85 8.18
CA ALA A 266 0.19 -6.63 9.61
C ALA A 266 -1.18 -6.61 10.27
N GLN A 267 -1.19 -6.49 11.60
CA GLN A 267 -2.41 -6.34 12.37
C GLN A 267 -2.26 -5.18 13.35
N ALA A 268 -3.29 -4.35 13.49
CA ALA A 268 -3.36 -3.29 14.47
C ALA A 268 -4.80 -3.07 14.93
N LYS A 269 -5.02 -3.01 16.26
CA LYS A 269 -6.33 -2.73 16.87
C LYS A 269 -7.48 -3.62 16.38
N GLY A 270 -7.20 -4.90 16.12
CA GLY A 270 -8.18 -5.83 15.58
C GLY A 270 -8.33 -5.83 14.06
N ASN A 271 -7.82 -4.82 13.37
CA ASN A 271 -7.86 -4.72 11.92
C ASN A 271 -6.63 -5.37 11.28
N PHE A 272 -6.82 -5.91 10.08
CA PHE A 272 -5.75 -6.45 9.24
C PHE A 272 -5.38 -5.43 8.16
N LEU A 273 -4.09 -5.22 7.99
CA LEU A 273 -3.48 -4.24 7.09
C LEU A 273 -2.76 -4.97 5.98
N TYR A 274 -2.97 -4.55 4.75
CA TYR A 274 -2.34 -5.13 3.57
C TYR A 274 -1.78 -4.04 2.67
N ALA A 275 -0.55 -4.25 2.19
CA ALA A 275 0.07 -3.40 1.19
C ALA A 275 0.76 -4.29 0.16
N PHE A 276 0.31 -4.26 -1.11
CA PHE A 276 0.83 -5.06 -2.20
C PHE A 276 1.08 -4.22 -3.45
N PHE A 277 2.22 -4.43 -4.07
CA PHE A 277 2.68 -3.72 -5.26
C PHE A 277 2.92 -4.70 -6.41
N PRO A 278 2.46 -4.40 -7.61
CA PRO A 278 2.62 -5.29 -8.76
C PRO A 278 4.07 -5.28 -9.25
N SER A 279 4.53 -6.40 -9.81
CA SER A 279 5.91 -6.58 -10.27
C SER A 279 6.38 -5.56 -11.32
N ASN A 280 5.45 -4.96 -12.09
CA ASN A 280 5.79 -3.91 -13.04
C ASN A 280 6.23 -2.61 -12.36
N GLU A 281 5.66 -2.28 -11.20
CA GLU A 281 6.07 -1.12 -10.39
C GLU A 281 7.36 -1.42 -9.63
N VAL A 282 7.42 -2.59 -8.97
CA VAL A 282 8.58 -3.02 -8.19
C VAL A 282 9.87 -3.04 -9.02
N TYR A 283 9.81 -3.56 -10.26
CA TYR A 283 10.96 -3.70 -11.16
C TYR A 283 10.95 -2.69 -12.31
N ALA A 284 10.33 -1.52 -12.14
CA ALA A 284 10.28 -0.48 -13.17
C ALA A 284 11.68 -0.02 -13.58
N THR A 285 12.56 0.25 -12.61
CA THR A 285 13.94 0.68 -12.83
C THR A 285 14.75 -0.40 -13.56
N PHE A 286 14.69 -1.64 -13.09
CA PHE A 286 15.35 -2.77 -13.73
C PHE A 286 14.92 -2.93 -15.20
N ARG A 287 13.61 -2.89 -15.50
CA ARG A 287 13.07 -3.04 -16.86
C ARG A 287 13.52 -1.91 -17.78
N THR A 288 13.51 -0.69 -17.28
CA THR A 288 13.94 0.50 -18.03
C THR A 288 15.41 0.41 -18.40
N VAL A 289 16.28 0.08 -17.44
CA VAL A 289 17.72 -0.07 -17.66
C VAL A 289 18.02 -1.26 -18.58
N LEU A 290 17.29 -2.38 -18.44
CA LEU A 290 17.41 -3.52 -19.35
C LEU A 290 17.08 -3.11 -20.78
N GLY A 291 15.97 -2.37 -21.00
CA GLY A 291 15.57 -1.90 -22.33
C GLY A 291 16.61 -0.99 -22.97
N TYR A 292 17.09 0.03 -22.25
CA TYR A 292 18.13 0.92 -22.76
C TYR A 292 19.48 0.21 -22.95
N GLY A 293 19.84 -0.71 -22.05
CA GLY A 293 21.07 -1.49 -22.18
C GLY A 293 21.07 -2.39 -23.41
N LEU A 294 19.97 -3.06 -23.69
CA LEU A 294 19.82 -3.88 -24.90
C LEU A 294 19.84 -3.03 -26.18
N ALA A 295 19.19 -1.85 -26.17
CA ALA A 295 19.23 -0.92 -27.29
C ALA A 295 20.65 -0.39 -27.55
N ALA A 296 21.40 -0.05 -26.52
CA ALA A 296 22.80 0.39 -26.61
C ALA A 296 23.70 -0.74 -27.17
N LEU A 297 23.54 -1.98 -26.72
CA LEU A 297 24.26 -3.14 -27.25
C LEU A 297 23.94 -3.38 -28.73
N ALA A 298 22.67 -3.28 -29.12
CA ALA A 298 22.24 -3.42 -30.52
C ALA A 298 22.86 -2.32 -31.40
N MET A 299 22.84 -1.06 -30.95
CA MET A 299 23.50 0.05 -31.65
C MET A 299 25.00 -0.16 -31.78
N MET A 300 25.69 -0.58 -30.73
CA MET A 300 27.12 -0.87 -30.76
C MET A 300 27.44 -2.01 -31.75
N TRP A 301 26.63 -3.04 -31.79
CA TRP A 301 26.76 -4.13 -32.75
C TRP A 301 26.58 -3.62 -34.18
N LEU A 302 25.57 -2.80 -34.45
CA LEU A 302 25.25 -2.24 -35.77
C LEU A 302 26.39 -1.32 -36.23
N ILE A 303 26.89 -0.42 -35.38
CA ILE A 303 28.04 0.45 -35.66
C ILE A 303 29.28 -0.41 -36.00
N SER A 304 29.55 -1.43 -35.18
CA SER A 304 30.68 -2.34 -35.40
C SER A 304 30.59 -3.04 -36.75
N THR A 305 29.39 -3.48 -37.16
CA THR A 305 29.14 -4.12 -38.47
C THR A 305 29.32 -3.15 -39.62
N LEU A 306 28.83 -1.91 -39.50
CA LEU A 306 29.03 -0.86 -40.50
C LEU A 306 30.51 -0.49 -40.70
N ILE A 307 31.27 -0.37 -39.61
CA ILE A 307 32.70 -0.11 -39.65
C ILE A 307 33.41 -1.27 -40.38
N ARG A 308 33.04 -2.52 -40.06
CA ARG A 308 33.59 -3.71 -40.73
C ARG A 308 33.34 -3.67 -42.26
N TYR A 309 32.09 -3.43 -42.65
CA TYR A 309 31.71 -3.30 -44.05
C TYR A 309 32.47 -2.21 -44.79
N ARG A 310 32.70 -1.05 -44.15
CA ARG A 310 33.51 0.06 -44.72
C ARG A 310 34.98 -0.32 -44.87
N ILE A 311 35.58 -1.02 -43.92
CA ILE A 311 36.98 -1.48 -43.97
C ILE A 311 37.12 -2.51 -45.12
N GLU A 312 36.23 -3.52 -45.18
CA GLU A 312 36.24 -4.55 -46.23
C GLU A 312 36.12 -3.93 -47.63
N GLN A 313 35.25 -2.95 -47.82
CA GLN A 313 35.16 -2.22 -49.09
C GLN A 313 36.43 -1.41 -49.41
N GLY A 314 37.06 -0.84 -48.41
CA GLY A 314 38.36 -0.13 -48.56
C GLY A 314 39.47 -1.07 -49.04
N ASP A 315 39.58 -2.24 -48.40
CA ASP A 315 40.58 -3.25 -48.73
C ASP A 315 40.37 -3.79 -50.17
N LEU A 316 39.10 -4.08 -50.53
CA LEU A 316 38.78 -4.49 -51.93
C LEU A 316 39.13 -3.45 -52.97
N ARG A 317 38.90 -2.19 -52.71
CA ARG A 317 39.29 -1.08 -53.60
C ARG A 317 40.83 -0.95 -53.72
N GLN A 318 41.55 -1.20 -52.65
CA GLN A 318 43.00 -1.17 -52.64
C GLN A 318 43.59 -2.34 -53.46
N ILE A 319 43.06 -3.55 -53.30
CA ILE A 319 43.40 -4.72 -54.08
C ILE A 319 43.11 -4.46 -55.58
N GLN A 320 41.94 -3.93 -55.93
CA GLN A 320 41.62 -3.56 -57.31
C GLN A 320 42.55 -2.54 -57.91
N LYS A 321 42.99 -1.53 -57.14
CA LYS A 321 43.99 -0.56 -57.60
C LYS A 321 45.33 -1.24 -57.84
N GLN A 322 45.79 -2.12 -56.96
CA GLN A 322 47.02 -2.90 -57.17
C GLN A 322 46.96 -3.77 -58.41
N LEU A 323 45.86 -4.48 -58.62
CA LEU A 323 45.64 -5.32 -59.82
C LEU A 323 45.66 -4.49 -61.13
N ARG A 324 45.02 -3.28 -61.12
CA ARG A 324 45.07 -2.38 -62.29
C ARG A 324 46.50 -1.87 -62.57
N THR A 325 47.24 -1.59 -61.47
CA THR A 325 48.65 -1.16 -61.61
C THR A 325 49.50 -2.29 -62.17
N ILE A 326 49.33 -3.50 -61.73
CA ILE A 326 50.03 -4.70 -62.27
C ILE A 326 49.65 -4.90 -63.73
N GLN A 327 48.36 -4.82 -64.08
CA GLN A 327 47.90 -4.92 -65.46
C GLN A 327 48.51 -3.81 -66.38
N ALA A 328 48.58 -2.57 -65.89
CA ALA A 328 49.16 -1.50 -66.67
C ALA A 328 50.69 -1.70 -66.88
N ILE A 329 51.39 -2.23 -65.86
CA ILE A 329 52.80 -2.59 -66.01
C ILE A 329 52.97 -3.75 -66.98
N SER A 330 52.16 -4.78 -66.89
CA SER A 330 52.22 -5.95 -67.80
C SER A 330 51.92 -5.63 -69.25
N SER A 331 51.16 -4.57 -69.54
CA SER A 331 50.89 -4.12 -70.90
C SER A 331 52.10 -3.39 -71.54
N VAL A 332 53.05 -3.02 -70.78
CA VAL A 332 54.25 -2.29 -71.27
C VAL A 332 55.49 -3.21 -71.36
N TYR A 333 55.54 -4.23 -70.51
CA TYR A 333 56.67 -5.14 -70.47
C TYR A 333 56.31 -6.54 -71.03
N THR A 334 57.22 -7.17 -71.70
CA THR A 334 57.06 -8.48 -72.36
C THR A 334 56.96 -9.63 -71.33
N ALA A 335 57.42 -9.45 -70.12
CA ALA A 335 57.25 -10.43 -69.03
C ALA A 335 57.17 -9.78 -67.67
N VAL A 336 56.27 -10.25 -66.80
CA VAL A 336 56.18 -9.84 -65.42
C VAL A 336 56.34 -11.06 -64.50
N VAL A 337 57.36 -11.07 -63.67
CA VAL A 337 57.68 -12.12 -62.73
C VAL A 337 57.38 -11.68 -61.31
N LEU A 338 56.55 -12.41 -60.60
CA LEU A 338 56.24 -12.20 -59.18
C LEU A 338 57.16 -13.11 -58.36
N LEU A 339 58.01 -12.49 -57.52
CA LEU A 339 58.95 -13.19 -56.66
C LEU A 339 58.37 -13.18 -55.22
N ASP A 340 57.98 -14.34 -54.71
CA ASP A 340 57.69 -14.49 -53.27
C ASP A 340 58.99 -14.78 -52.50
N ILE A 341 59.46 -13.78 -51.79
CA ILE A 341 60.74 -13.83 -51.07
C ILE A 341 60.65 -14.76 -49.82
N ARG A 342 59.48 -15.09 -49.38
CA ARG A 342 59.30 -15.97 -48.23
C ARG A 342 59.39 -17.46 -48.57
N SER A 343 58.74 -17.81 -49.67
CA SER A 343 58.75 -19.20 -50.15
C SER A 343 59.89 -19.49 -51.14
N ASN A 344 60.69 -18.47 -51.49
CA ASN A 344 61.71 -18.54 -52.53
C ASN A 344 61.20 -19.13 -53.86
N THR A 345 59.96 -18.81 -54.15
CA THR A 345 59.26 -19.22 -55.39
C THR A 345 59.01 -18.01 -56.28
N TRP A 346 58.99 -18.24 -57.59
CA TRP A 346 58.68 -17.22 -58.58
C TRP A 346 57.58 -17.71 -59.50
N GLU A 347 56.73 -16.83 -59.93
CA GLU A 347 55.63 -17.09 -60.83
C GLU A 347 55.65 -16.10 -62.00
N LEU A 348 55.57 -16.64 -63.21
CA LEU A 348 55.48 -15.78 -64.39
C LEU A 348 54.03 -15.42 -64.64
N ILE A 349 53.68 -14.14 -64.45
CA ILE A 349 52.29 -13.68 -64.60
C ILE A 349 51.93 -13.47 -66.10
N GLN A 350 52.89 -13.11 -66.93
CA GLN A 350 52.67 -12.92 -68.34
C GLN A 350 54.04 -13.00 -69.06
N ALA A 351 54.07 -13.68 -70.21
CA ALA A 351 55.19 -13.74 -71.08
C ALA A 351 54.85 -13.08 -72.47
#